data_44db2ac43ed0d9f13195fdcafaa0de2e
#
_entry.id   44db2ac43ed0d9f13195fdcafaa0de2e
#
_cell.length_a   1.000
_cell.length_b   1.000
_cell.length_c   1.000
_cell.angle_alpha   90.00
_cell.angle_beta   90.00
_cell.angle_gamma   90.00
#
_symmetry.space_group_name_H-M   'P 1'
#
loop_
_entity.id
_entity.type
_entity.pdbx_description
1 polymer ?
#
loop_
_entity_poly.entity_id
_entity_poly.type
_entity_poly.pdbx_seq_one_letter_code
_entity_poly.pdbx_strand_id
1 'polypeptide(L)'
;MADKLLEVKGVSKIFRVGGMLRGKKLVAVDNVSLSIDDDKPVILSIVGESGCGKSTLCKMILRLHNPDMGDIVLDGKSYADKKSYDPKQFKLDVQPIFQNPYESFSARKTVDTYLYNTALRLGIAKNKAEADKVVDEALKSVGMSLAVVKGKYATQFSGGELQRVSIARALITRPKLIIADEPVAAIDASMKMNIVNLFKELRDKYKISFIYITHDLSTAYYVSDYIAT
;
A
#
# COMPACT_ATOMS: atom_id res chain seq x y z
N MET A 1 -24.95 12.71 0.18
CA MET A 1 -23.47 12.87 0.00
C MET A 1 -22.99 11.49 -0.33
N ALA A 2 -22.10 11.34 -1.32
CA ALA A 2 -21.51 10.03 -1.59
C ALA A 2 -20.72 9.58 -0.35
N ASP A 3 -20.82 8.30 0.00
CA ASP A 3 -20.03 7.74 1.08
C ASP A 3 -18.55 7.77 0.64
N LYS A 4 -17.67 8.12 1.57
CA LYS A 4 -16.25 8.23 1.29
C LYS A 4 -15.50 7.02 1.83
N LEU A 5 -14.69 6.41 0.97
CA LEU A 5 -13.78 5.35 1.37
C LEU A 5 -12.68 5.90 2.29
N LEU A 6 -12.06 7.02 1.90
CA LEU A 6 -11.01 7.66 2.68
C LEU A 6 -11.23 9.17 2.74
N GLU A 7 -11.07 9.75 3.93
CA GLU A 7 -10.98 11.19 4.13
C GLU A 7 -9.78 11.52 5.00
N VAL A 8 -8.91 12.37 4.51
CA VAL A 8 -7.81 13.01 5.25
C VAL A 8 -8.23 14.45 5.47
N LYS A 9 -8.36 14.90 6.73
CA LYS A 9 -8.95 16.17 7.12
C LYS A 9 -7.93 17.03 7.87
N GLY A 10 -7.29 17.96 7.17
CA GLY A 10 -6.37 18.94 7.78
C GLY A 10 -5.23 18.29 8.57
N VAL A 11 -4.68 17.17 8.11
CA VAL A 11 -3.66 16.47 8.89
C VAL A 11 -2.31 17.15 8.83
N SER A 12 -1.67 17.25 10.00
CA SER A 12 -0.28 17.72 10.12
C SER A 12 0.55 16.74 10.92
N LYS A 13 1.85 16.65 10.58
CA LYS A 13 2.83 15.84 11.28
C LYS A 13 4.12 16.59 11.52
N ILE A 14 4.52 16.68 12.78
CA ILE A 14 5.70 17.41 13.24
C ILE A 14 6.66 16.45 13.94
N PHE A 15 7.87 16.33 13.41
CA PHE A 15 8.94 15.58 14.08
C PHE A 15 9.86 16.53 14.85
N ARG A 16 10.44 16.02 15.93
CA ARG A 16 11.54 16.70 16.63
C ARG A 16 12.85 16.07 16.19
N VAL A 17 13.70 16.87 15.56
CA VAL A 17 15.00 16.42 15.05
C VAL A 17 16.10 17.08 15.89
N GLY A 18 16.97 16.28 16.49
CA GLY A 18 18.07 16.77 17.37
C GLY A 18 17.91 16.31 18.82
N GLY A 19 18.95 16.59 19.64
CA GLY A 19 18.99 16.14 21.04
C GLY A 19 17.90 16.76 21.93
N MET A 20 17.67 16.15 23.10
CA MET A 20 16.58 16.44 24.02
C MET A 20 16.46 17.92 24.44
N LEU A 21 17.53 18.70 24.39
CA LEU A 21 17.58 20.11 24.86
C LEU A 21 17.55 21.16 23.72
N ARG A 22 17.77 20.79 22.44
CA ARG A 22 17.82 21.73 21.30
C ARG A 22 17.19 21.19 20.01
N GLY A 23 16.23 20.28 20.12
CA GLY A 23 15.58 19.72 18.94
C GLY A 23 14.81 20.77 18.13
N LYS A 24 15.10 20.87 16.83
CA LYS A 24 14.30 21.67 15.88
C LYS A 24 13.02 20.91 15.54
N LYS A 25 11.90 21.64 15.42
CA LYS A 25 10.67 21.11 14.87
C LYS A 25 10.81 21.00 13.35
N LEU A 26 10.56 19.84 12.79
CA LEU A 26 10.43 19.59 11.36
C LEU A 26 8.96 19.31 11.07
N VAL A 27 8.30 20.20 10.34
CA VAL A 27 6.95 19.98 9.84
C VAL A 27 7.08 19.11 8.59
N ALA A 28 6.72 17.84 8.70
CA ALA A 28 6.83 16.88 7.60
C ALA A 28 5.56 16.84 6.74
N VAL A 29 4.40 17.12 7.32
CA VAL A 29 3.11 17.26 6.63
C VAL A 29 2.40 18.45 7.29
N ASP A 30 1.85 19.36 6.49
CA ASP A 30 1.19 20.56 6.98
C ASP A 30 -0.20 20.71 6.36
N ASN A 31 -1.24 20.61 7.20
CA ASN A 31 -2.64 20.85 6.88
C ASN A 31 -3.15 20.21 5.57
N VAL A 32 -2.78 18.92 5.34
CA VAL A 32 -3.16 18.21 4.12
C VAL A 32 -4.57 17.65 4.24
N SER A 33 -5.38 17.88 3.18
CA SER A 33 -6.72 17.32 3.03
C SER A 33 -6.87 16.67 1.66
N LEU A 34 -7.39 15.44 1.64
CA LEU A 34 -7.76 14.72 0.42
C LEU A 34 -8.88 13.70 0.72
N SER A 35 -9.56 13.25 -0.31
CA SER A 35 -10.58 12.21 -0.15
C SER A 35 -10.64 11.28 -1.36
N ILE A 36 -11.12 10.05 -1.12
CA ILE A 36 -11.48 9.05 -2.11
C ILE A 36 -12.92 8.65 -1.84
N ASP A 37 -13.78 8.76 -2.85
CA ASP A 37 -15.17 8.35 -2.75
C ASP A 37 -15.30 6.81 -2.84
N ASP A 38 -16.35 6.24 -2.26
CA ASP A 38 -16.56 4.78 -2.22
C ASP A 38 -17.38 4.26 -3.42
N ASP A 39 -17.99 5.16 -4.18
CA ASP A 39 -18.87 4.83 -5.30
C ASP A 39 -18.13 4.25 -6.51
N LYS A 40 -16.85 4.62 -6.69
CA LYS A 40 -16.03 4.21 -7.83
C LYS A 40 -14.57 4.01 -7.41
N PRO A 41 -13.96 2.86 -7.74
CA PRO A 41 -12.54 2.64 -7.49
C PRO A 41 -11.69 3.59 -8.34
N VAL A 42 -10.72 4.23 -7.73
CA VAL A 42 -9.85 5.23 -8.37
C VAL A 42 -8.38 5.01 -8.02
N ILE A 43 -7.50 5.49 -8.89
CA ILE A 43 -6.08 5.67 -8.60
C ILE A 43 -5.83 7.16 -8.39
N LEU A 44 -5.60 7.55 -7.13
CA LEU A 44 -5.18 8.88 -6.76
C LEU A 44 -3.66 8.91 -6.63
N SER A 45 -2.98 9.64 -7.52
CA SER A 45 -1.54 9.85 -7.38
C SER A 45 -1.22 11.05 -6.51
N ILE A 46 -0.21 10.88 -5.65
CA ILE A 46 0.41 11.97 -4.90
C ILE A 46 1.82 12.15 -5.43
N VAL A 47 2.06 13.31 -6.05
CA VAL A 47 3.32 13.61 -6.72
C VAL A 47 4.03 14.76 -6.02
N GLY A 48 5.34 14.74 -6.00
CA GLY A 48 6.16 15.81 -5.42
C GLY A 48 7.60 15.40 -5.25
N GLU A 49 8.44 16.36 -4.92
CA GLU A 49 9.88 16.14 -4.72
C GLU A 49 10.18 15.16 -3.58
N SER A 50 11.39 14.58 -3.60
CA SER A 50 11.84 13.72 -2.50
C SER A 50 11.92 14.54 -1.19
N GLY A 51 11.40 13.96 -0.10
CA GLY A 51 11.40 14.62 1.21
C GLY A 51 10.24 15.58 1.48
N CYS A 52 9.31 15.83 0.55
CA CYS A 52 8.18 16.75 0.76
C CYS A 52 7.05 16.19 1.66
N GLY A 53 7.23 14.99 2.25
CA GLY A 53 6.27 14.45 3.24
C GLY A 53 5.34 13.33 2.74
N LYS A 54 5.38 12.94 1.47
CA LYS A 54 4.51 11.90 0.87
C LYS A 54 4.51 10.59 1.64
N SER A 55 5.69 10.03 1.90
CA SER A 55 5.81 8.77 2.67
C SER A 55 5.38 8.94 4.14
N THR A 56 5.46 10.17 4.71
CA THR A 56 4.93 10.44 6.04
C THR A 56 3.40 10.43 6.03
N LEU A 57 2.78 11.04 5.03
CA LEU A 57 1.33 10.99 4.83
C LEU A 57 0.87 9.53 4.66
N CYS A 58 1.55 8.73 3.84
CA CYS A 58 1.28 7.31 3.72
C CYS A 58 1.33 6.56 5.03
N LYS A 59 2.39 6.80 5.82
CA LYS A 59 2.53 6.15 7.14
C LYS A 59 1.41 6.56 8.09
N MET A 60 0.86 7.77 7.98
CA MET A 60 -0.31 8.17 8.74
C MET A 60 -1.57 7.43 8.27
N ILE A 61 -1.81 7.34 6.96
CA ILE A 61 -2.95 6.59 6.42
C ILE A 61 -2.85 5.10 6.76
N LEU A 62 -1.64 4.52 6.76
CA LEU A 62 -1.37 3.15 7.19
C LEU A 62 -1.42 2.94 8.73
N ARG A 63 -1.74 3.97 9.51
CA ARG A 63 -1.74 3.94 10.99
C ARG A 63 -0.37 3.57 11.60
N LEU A 64 0.72 3.77 10.86
CA LEU A 64 2.10 3.61 11.36
C LEU A 64 2.57 4.85 12.13
N HIS A 65 1.99 6.02 11.83
CA HIS A 65 2.16 7.26 12.56
C HIS A 65 0.78 7.88 12.84
N ASN A 66 0.62 8.47 14.01
CA ASN A 66 -0.56 9.27 14.31
C ASN A 66 -0.33 10.70 13.80
N PRO A 67 -1.33 11.37 13.19
CA PRO A 67 -1.27 12.80 12.95
C PRO A 67 -1.16 13.55 14.29
N ASP A 68 -0.50 14.71 14.27
CA ASP A 68 -0.45 15.61 15.44
C ASP A 68 -1.63 16.57 15.43
N MET A 69 -2.20 16.87 14.24
CA MET A 69 -3.41 17.66 14.03
C MET A 69 -4.24 17.03 12.91
N GLY A 70 -5.54 17.33 12.91
CA GLY A 70 -6.49 16.79 11.94
C GLY A 70 -6.90 15.36 12.24
N ASP A 71 -7.60 14.73 11.30
CA ASP A 71 -8.08 13.36 11.43
C ASP A 71 -8.04 12.61 10.09
N ILE A 72 -7.98 11.30 10.16
CA ILE A 72 -8.12 10.39 9.01
C ILE A 72 -9.33 9.51 9.29
N VAL A 73 -10.24 9.46 8.34
CA VAL A 73 -11.45 8.65 8.39
C VAL A 73 -11.41 7.64 7.26
N LEU A 74 -11.55 6.36 7.58
CA LEU A 74 -11.62 5.27 6.62
C LEU A 74 -12.97 4.56 6.79
N ASP A 75 -13.75 4.47 5.71
CA ASP A 75 -15.06 3.81 5.73
C ASP A 75 -15.96 4.35 6.86
N GLY A 76 -16.02 5.68 7.00
CA GLY A 76 -16.76 6.40 8.03
C GLY A 76 -16.20 6.30 9.45
N LYS A 77 -15.06 5.63 9.66
CA LYS A 77 -14.45 5.38 10.99
C LYS A 77 -13.21 6.24 11.20
N SER A 78 -13.23 7.11 12.20
CA SER A 78 -12.12 8.01 12.55
C SER A 78 -10.95 7.25 13.17
N TYR A 79 -9.73 7.62 12.81
CA TYR A 79 -8.50 7.09 13.44
C TYR A 79 -8.25 7.66 14.83
N ALA A 80 -8.79 8.84 15.13
CA ALA A 80 -8.70 9.44 16.46
C ALA A 80 -9.46 8.58 17.49
N ASP A 81 -10.56 7.95 17.09
CA ASP A 81 -11.25 6.97 17.92
C ASP A 81 -10.62 5.58 17.75
N LYS A 82 -9.75 5.21 18.69
CA LYS A 82 -9.05 3.91 18.68
C LYS A 82 -9.97 2.70 18.73
N LYS A 83 -11.24 2.87 19.14
CA LYS A 83 -12.23 1.79 19.24
C LYS A 83 -13.08 1.66 17.96
N SER A 84 -13.10 2.67 17.10
CA SER A 84 -13.96 2.72 15.93
C SER A 84 -13.58 1.69 14.85
N TYR A 85 -12.30 1.31 14.79
CA TYR A 85 -11.80 0.39 13.76
C TYR A 85 -11.04 -0.78 14.38
N ASP A 86 -11.55 -2.00 14.16
CA ASP A 86 -10.83 -3.22 14.54
C ASP A 86 -9.48 -3.31 13.82
N PRO A 87 -8.36 -3.47 14.53
CA PRO A 87 -7.03 -3.57 13.92
C PRO A 87 -6.88 -4.71 12.90
N LYS A 88 -7.65 -5.80 13.07
CA LYS A 88 -7.65 -6.91 12.11
C LYS A 88 -8.40 -6.51 10.84
N GLN A 89 -9.57 -5.90 10.95
CA GLN A 89 -10.34 -5.41 9.82
C GLN A 89 -9.56 -4.36 9.03
N PHE A 90 -8.89 -3.43 9.73
CA PHE A 90 -8.01 -2.45 9.06
C PHE A 90 -6.95 -3.12 8.18
N LYS A 91 -6.30 -4.18 8.67
CA LYS A 91 -5.31 -4.95 7.90
C LYS A 91 -5.90 -5.75 6.74
N LEU A 92 -7.20 -6.01 6.75
CA LEU A 92 -7.88 -6.59 5.60
C LEU A 92 -8.19 -5.52 4.55
N ASP A 93 -8.68 -4.36 4.99
CA ASP A 93 -9.18 -3.31 4.11
C ASP A 93 -8.07 -2.46 3.48
N VAL A 94 -6.94 -2.27 4.17
CA VAL A 94 -5.83 -1.42 3.70
C VAL A 94 -4.52 -2.19 3.64
N GLN A 95 -3.88 -2.19 2.48
CA GLN A 95 -2.62 -2.89 2.25
C GLN A 95 -1.54 -1.97 1.68
N PRO A 96 -0.30 -2.06 2.19
CA PRO A 96 0.83 -1.33 1.64
C PRO A 96 1.54 -2.12 0.53
N ILE A 97 2.07 -1.39 -0.47
CA ILE A 97 3.11 -1.83 -1.38
C ILE A 97 4.27 -0.85 -1.23
N PHE A 98 5.42 -1.35 -0.81
CA PHE A 98 6.61 -0.52 -0.53
C PHE A 98 7.53 -0.40 -1.74
N GLN A 99 8.36 0.63 -1.72
CA GLN A 99 9.31 1.00 -2.77
C GLN A 99 10.29 -0.13 -3.10
N ASN A 100 10.87 -0.75 -2.07
CA ASN A 100 11.84 -1.84 -2.24
C ASN A 100 11.20 -3.18 -1.87
N PRO A 101 10.87 -4.03 -2.85
CA PRO A 101 10.26 -5.32 -2.56
C PRO A 101 11.17 -6.25 -1.73
N TYR A 102 12.49 -6.13 -1.83
CA TYR A 102 13.43 -6.97 -1.06
C TYR A 102 13.34 -6.70 0.44
N GLU A 103 13.01 -5.47 0.86
CA GLU A 103 12.83 -5.14 2.28
C GLU A 103 11.56 -5.75 2.89
N SER A 104 10.61 -6.13 2.03
CA SER A 104 9.36 -6.78 2.44
C SER A 104 9.53 -8.26 2.79
N PHE A 105 10.66 -8.86 2.41
CA PHE A 105 10.94 -10.28 2.58
C PHE A 105 12.31 -10.51 3.23
N SER A 106 12.33 -11.15 4.38
CA SER A 106 13.61 -11.51 5.02
C SER A 106 14.35 -12.56 4.20
N ALA A 107 15.67 -12.41 4.06
CA ALA A 107 16.53 -13.39 3.39
C ALA A 107 16.55 -14.78 4.05
N ARG A 108 16.03 -14.91 5.29
CA ARG A 108 16.02 -16.18 6.05
C ARG A 108 14.78 -17.03 5.84
N LYS A 109 13.77 -16.53 5.10
CA LYS A 109 12.50 -17.25 4.86
C LYS A 109 12.17 -17.24 3.38
N THR A 110 11.55 -18.32 2.93
CA THR A 110 11.02 -18.39 1.58
C THR A 110 9.85 -17.42 1.40
N VAL A 111 9.70 -16.94 0.19
CA VAL A 111 8.71 -15.89 -0.14
C VAL A 111 7.27 -16.38 0.07
N ASP A 112 6.99 -17.63 -0.27
CA ASP A 112 5.68 -18.26 -0.04
C ASP A 112 5.29 -18.31 1.44
N THR A 113 6.25 -18.38 2.37
CA THR A 113 5.97 -18.29 3.82
C THR A 113 5.22 -16.99 4.18
N TYR A 114 5.54 -15.87 3.53
CA TYR A 114 4.86 -14.60 3.78
C TYR A 114 3.44 -14.58 3.24
N LEU A 115 3.22 -15.18 2.07
CA LEU A 115 1.90 -15.31 1.47
C LEU A 115 1.00 -16.19 2.33
N TYR A 116 1.48 -17.36 2.74
CA TYR A 116 0.75 -18.24 3.66
C TYR A 116 0.45 -17.59 4.99
N ASN A 117 1.44 -16.91 5.59
CA ASN A 117 1.22 -16.19 6.84
C ASN A 117 0.15 -15.11 6.72
N THR A 118 0.08 -14.42 5.59
CA THR A 118 -0.97 -13.42 5.34
C THR A 118 -2.34 -14.10 5.31
N ALA A 119 -2.50 -15.17 4.53
CA ALA A 119 -3.76 -15.90 4.41
C ALA A 119 -4.23 -16.50 5.75
N LEU A 120 -3.34 -17.17 6.48
CA LEU A 120 -3.69 -17.89 7.69
C LEU A 120 -3.88 -16.96 8.90
N ARG A 121 -2.95 -16.00 9.14
CA ARG A 121 -3.01 -15.13 10.33
C ARG A 121 -4.14 -14.11 10.27
N LEU A 122 -4.52 -13.68 9.09
CA LEU A 122 -5.66 -12.79 8.92
C LEU A 122 -6.99 -13.56 8.85
N GLY A 123 -6.94 -14.90 8.85
CA GLY A 123 -8.14 -15.75 8.87
C GLY A 123 -8.86 -15.83 7.53
N ILE A 124 -8.16 -15.55 6.42
CA ILE A 124 -8.66 -15.70 5.05
C ILE A 124 -8.77 -17.19 4.69
N ALA A 125 -7.80 -17.98 5.16
CA ALA A 125 -7.78 -19.43 5.05
C ALA A 125 -7.71 -20.07 6.44
N LYS A 126 -8.40 -21.19 6.63
CA LYS A 126 -8.44 -21.94 7.90
C LYS A 126 -7.33 -22.98 7.99
N ASN A 127 -6.83 -23.43 6.86
CA ASN A 127 -5.82 -24.49 6.73
C ASN A 127 -4.95 -24.28 5.50
N LYS A 128 -3.91 -25.11 5.36
CA LYS A 128 -2.97 -24.98 4.27
C LYS A 128 -3.58 -25.22 2.89
N ALA A 129 -4.52 -26.13 2.76
CA ALA A 129 -5.16 -26.44 1.48
C ALA A 129 -6.01 -25.27 0.96
N GLU A 130 -6.72 -24.57 1.87
CA GLU A 130 -7.40 -23.33 1.54
C GLU A 130 -6.42 -22.20 1.22
N ALA A 131 -5.32 -22.09 1.99
CA ALA A 131 -4.29 -21.09 1.75
C ALA A 131 -3.59 -21.32 0.40
N ASP A 132 -3.32 -22.57 -0.03
CA ASP A 132 -2.77 -22.88 -1.35
C ASP A 132 -3.65 -22.29 -2.47
N LYS A 133 -4.98 -22.43 -2.38
CA LYS A 133 -5.91 -21.88 -3.37
C LYS A 133 -5.90 -20.34 -3.39
N VAL A 134 -6.04 -19.72 -2.21
CA VAL A 134 -6.08 -18.25 -2.09
C VAL A 134 -4.77 -17.61 -2.56
N VAL A 135 -3.64 -18.20 -2.18
CA VAL A 135 -2.32 -17.71 -2.58
C VAL A 135 -2.11 -17.88 -4.09
N ASP A 136 -2.48 -19.02 -4.66
CA ASP A 136 -2.34 -19.24 -6.10
C ASP A 136 -3.24 -18.32 -6.92
N GLU A 137 -4.48 -18.07 -6.47
CA GLU A 137 -5.39 -17.09 -7.09
C GLU A 137 -4.78 -15.68 -7.06
N ALA A 138 -4.24 -15.24 -5.94
CA ALA A 138 -3.60 -13.94 -5.81
C ALA A 138 -2.35 -13.83 -6.71
N LEU A 139 -1.54 -14.88 -6.80
CA LEU A 139 -0.39 -14.93 -7.71
C LEU A 139 -0.81 -14.91 -9.18
N LYS A 140 -1.85 -15.63 -9.55
CA LYS A 140 -2.41 -15.60 -10.93
C LYS A 140 -2.90 -14.20 -11.31
N SER A 141 -3.45 -13.45 -10.38
CA SER A 141 -3.89 -12.06 -10.61
C SER A 141 -2.75 -11.12 -11.00
N VAL A 142 -1.52 -11.47 -10.71
CA VAL A 142 -0.31 -10.71 -11.06
C VAL A 142 0.54 -11.41 -12.14
N GLY A 143 -0.02 -12.41 -12.82
CA GLY A 143 0.67 -13.16 -13.88
C GLY A 143 1.74 -14.14 -13.37
N MET A 144 1.60 -14.66 -12.15
CA MET A 144 2.49 -15.65 -11.55
C MET A 144 1.70 -16.90 -11.11
N SER A 145 2.39 -17.91 -10.58
CA SER A 145 1.75 -19.07 -9.99
C SER A 145 2.47 -19.54 -8.74
N LEU A 146 1.76 -20.26 -7.86
CA LEU A 146 2.35 -20.81 -6.65
C LEU A 146 3.52 -21.77 -6.95
N ALA A 147 3.45 -22.52 -8.04
CA ALA A 147 4.51 -23.42 -8.46
C ALA A 147 5.86 -22.72 -8.72
N VAL A 148 5.79 -21.48 -9.26
CA VAL A 148 6.99 -20.65 -9.53
C VAL A 148 7.57 -20.04 -8.25
N VAL A 149 6.72 -19.74 -7.24
CA VAL A 149 7.12 -19.00 -6.04
C VAL A 149 7.51 -19.91 -4.88
N LYS A 150 6.91 -21.09 -4.79
CA LYS A 150 7.04 -22.01 -3.66
C LYS A 150 8.49 -22.43 -3.40
N GLY A 151 8.93 -22.29 -2.16
CA GLY A 151 10.26 -22.67 -1.68
C GLY A 151 11.40 -21.76 -2.10
N LYS A 152 11.12 -20.66 -2.84
CA LYS A 152 12.14 -19.72 -3.28
C LYS A 152 12.35 -18.58 -2.27
N TYR A 153 13.58 -18.10 -2.19
CA TYR A 153 13.98 -16.92 -1.43
C TYR A 153 13.89 -15.66 -2.29
N ALA A 154 13.78 -14.49 -1.66
CA ALA A 154 13.65 -13.20 -2.36
C ALA A 154 14.78 -12.95 -3.38
N THR A 155 16.01 -13.37 -3.08
CA THR A 155 17.19 -13.23 -3.95
C THR A 155 17.12 -14.05 -5.25
N GLN A 156 16.16 -14.96 -5.38
CA GLN A 156 15.97 -15.80 -6.57
C GLN A 156 14.94 -15.22 -7.55
N PHE A 157 14.48 -13.98 -7.30
CA PHE A 157 13.55 -13.24 -8.14
C PHE A 157 14.20 -11.97 -8.67
N SER A 158 13.82 -11.56 -9.87
CA SER A 158 14.06 -10.20 -10.34
C SER A 158 13.26 -9.19 -9.52
N GLY A 159 13.65 -7.92 -9.53
CA GLY A 159 12.90 -6.87 -8.83
C GLY A 159 11.44 -6.78 -9.25
N GLY A 160 11.16 -6.92 -10.55
CA GLY A 160 9.80 -6.91 -11.08
C GLY A 160 8.97 -8.13 -10.68
N GLU A 161 9.56 -9.32 -10.65
CA GLU A 161 8.89 -10.53 -10.17
C GLU A 161 8.58 -10.44 -8.68
N LEU A 162 9.55 -9.99 -7.87
CA LEU A 162 9.36 -9.86 -6.42
C LEU A 162 8.31 -8.79 -6.11
N GLN A 163 8.26 -7.72 -6.90
CA GLN A 163 7.20 -6.70 -6.78
C GLN A 163 5.81 -7.29 -7.10
N ARG A 164 5.69 -8.11 -8.14
CA ARG A 164 4.44 -8.85 -8.42
C ARG A 164 4.03 -9.73 -7.25
N VAL A 165 4.99 -10.44 -6.62
CA VAL A 165 4.70 -11.23 -5.42
C VAL A 165 4.27 -10.34 -4.24
N SER A 166 4.88 -9.17 -4.07
CA SER A 166 4.46 -8.19 -3.06
C SER A 166 3.03 -7.69 -3.29
N ILE A 167 2.68 -7.41 -4.55
CA ILE A 167 1.31 -7.05 -4.95
C ILE A 167 0.35 -8.23 -4.69
N ALA A 168 0.71 -9.46 -5.09
CA ALA A 168 -0.11 -10.65 -4.82
C ALA A 168 -0.37 -10.84 -3.32
N ARG A 169 0.63 -10.60 -2.47
CA ARG A 169 0.47 -10.64 -1.02
C ARG A 169 -0.59 -9.65 -0.53
N ALA A 170 -0.59 -8.43 -1.05
CA ALA A 170 -1.62 -7.44 -0.73
C ALA A 170 -3.01 -7.88 -1.19
N LEU A 171 -3.12 -8.52 -2.35
CA LEU A 171 -4.40 -8.99 -2.92
C LEU A 171 -5.03 -10.17 -2.16
N ILE A 172 -4.25 -10.93 -1.37
CA ILE A 172 -4.77 -12.04 -0.54
C ILE A 172 -5.90 -11.56 0.36
N THR A 173 -5.84 -10.33 0.86
CA THR A 173 -6.86 -9.78 1.76
C THR A 173 -8.09 -9.23 1.03
N ARG A 174 -8.06 -9.12 -0.29
CA ARG A 174 -9.07 -8.43 -1.11
C ARG A 174 -9.33 -7.01 -0.57
N PRO A 175 -8.31 -6.17 -0.52
CA PRO A 175 -8.38 -4.87 0.16
C PRO A 175 -9.31 -3.90 -0.59
N LYS A 176 -9.87 -2.93 0.13
CA LYS A 176 -10.58 -1.78 -0.44
C LYS A 176 -9.60 -0.72 -0.96
N LEU A 177 -8.47 -0.56 -0.27
CA LEU A 177 -7.46 0.47 -0.55
C LEU A 177 -6.05 -0.12 -0.52
N ILE A 178 -5.27 0.15 -1.55
CA ILE A 178 -3.84 -0.12 -1.59
C ILE A 178 -3.06 1.20 -1.60
N ILE A 179 -2.06 1.29 -0.72
CA ILE A 179 -1.14 2.42 -0.68
C ILE A 179 0.19 1.97 -1.25
N ALA A 180 0.52 2.44 -2.44
CA ALA A 180 1.72 2.10 -3.18
C ALA A 180 2.74 3.25 -3.10
N ASP A 181 3.73 3.12 -2.23
CA ASP A 181 4.79 4.12 -2.04
C ASP A 181 5.96 3.82 -2.97
N GLU A 182 6.11 4.60 -4.03
CA GLU A 182 7.11 4.48 -5.08
C GLU A 182 7.28 3.04 -5.63
N PRO A 183 6.20 2.34 -6.00
CA PRO A 183 6.20 0.89 -6.21
C PRO A 183 7.01 0.41 -7.41
N VAL A 184 7.49 1.32 -8.26
CA VAL A 184 8.29 1.01 -9.46
C VAL A 184 9.68 1.65 -9.43
N ALA A 185 10.07 2.33 -8.34
CA ALA A 185 11.34 3.04 -8.29
C ALA A 185 12.56 2.10 -8.35
N ALA A 186 12.45 0.91 -7.74
CA ALA A 186 13.51 -0.10 -7.69
C ALA A 186 13.42 -1.16 -8.81
N ILE A 187 12.67 -0.87 -9.88
CA ILE A 187 12.41 -1.82 -10.98
C ILE A 187 13.03 -1.29 -12.27
N ASP A 188 13.52 -2.20 -13.11
CA ASP A 188 14.05 -1.86 -14.43
C ASP A 188 13.01 -1.15 -15.31
N ALA A 189 13.46 -0.16 -16.08
CA ALA A 189 12.58 0.69 -16.89
C ALA A 189 11.67 -0.10 -17.83
N SER A 190 12.14 -1.21 -18.39
CA SER A 190 11.36 -2.11 -19.25
C SER A 190 10.19 -2.80 -18.54
N MET A 191 10.29 -2.98 -17.22
CA MET A 191 9.28 -3.65 -16.40
C MET A 191 8.33 -2.67 -15.69
N LYS A 192 8.71 -1.39 -15.56
CA LYS A 192 7.90 -0.37 -14.87
C LYS A 192 6.47 -0.31 -15.39
N MET A 193 6.32 -0.18 -16.71
CA MET A 193 5.01 -0.05 -17.35
C MET A 193 4.13 -1.29 -17.16
N ASN A 194 4.73 -2.47 -17.05
CA ASN A 194 3.98 -3.69 -16.78
C ASN A 194 3.35 -3.67 -15.37
N ILE A 195 4.07 -3.14 -14.37
CA ILE A 195 3.53 -2.99 -13.01
C ILE A 195 2.48 -1.86 -12.95
N VAL A 196 2.72 -0.76 -13.65
CA VAL A 196 1.76 0.36 -13.73
C VAL A 196 0.44 -0.09 -14.40
N ASN A 197 0.51 -0.84 -15.51
CA ASN A 197 -0.67 -1.43 -16.14
C ASN A 197 -1.41 -2.41 -15.22
N LEU A 198 -0.66 -3.21 -14.46
CA LEU A 198 -1.25 -4.12 -13.48
C LEU A 198 -2.11 -3.37 -12.45
N PHE A 199 -1.70 -2.18 -11.97
CA PHE A 199 -2.53 -1.39 -11.05
C PHE A 199 -3.87 -0.97 -11.69
N LYS A 200 -3.87 -0.56 -12.97
CA LYS A 200 -5.12 -0.24 -13.70
C LYS A 200 -6.02 -1.47 -13.80
N GLU A 201 -5.47 -2.62 -14.17
CA GLU A 201 -6.22 -3.88 -14.23
C GLU A 201 -6.81 -4.27 -12.87
N LEU A 202 -6.04 -4.12 -11.78
CA LEU A 202 -6.49 -4.42 -10.42
C LEU A 202 -7.61 -3.47 -9.97
N ARG A 203 -7.51 -2.16 -10.26
CA ARG A 203 -8.57 -1.19 -10.02
C ARG A 203 -9.86 -1.62 -10.72
N ASP A 204 -9.78 -1.91 -12.01
CA ASP A 204 -10.95 -2.16 -12.84
C ASP A 204 -11.60 -3.51 -12.52
N LYS A 205 -10.79 -4.57 -12.37
CA LYS A 205 -11.26 -5.94 -12.16
C LYS A 205 -11.67 -6.25 -10.72
N TYR A 206 -10.85 -5.79 -9.76
CA TYR A 206 -11.06 -6.13 -8.35
C TYR A 206 -11.70 -5.00 -7.53
N LYS A 207 -11.98 -3.86 -8.20
CA LYS A 207 -12.63 -2.70 -7.57
C LYS A 207 -11.84 -2.14 -6.37
N ILE A 208 -10.51 -2.12 -6.51
CA ILE A 208 -9.60 -1.64 -5.47
C ILE A 208 -9.22 -0.19 -5.79
N SER A 209 -9.34 0.71 -4.81
CA SER A 209 -8.78 2.06 -4.91
C SER A 209 -7.30 2.08 -4.55
N PHE A 210 -6.55 3.00 -5.15
CA PHE A 210 -5.12 3.13 -4.92
C PHE A 210 -4.75 4.56 -4.53
N ILE A 211 -3.85 4.70 -3.57
CA ILE A 211 -2.99 5.87 -3.43
C ILE A 211 -1.64 5.50 -4.02
N TYR A 212 -1.28 6.12 -5.14
CA TYR A 212 -0.04 5.87 -5.86
C TYR A 212 0.92 7.03 -5.65
N ILE A 213 1.99 6.80 -4.90
CA ILE A 213 3.01 7.81 -4.63
C ILE A 213 4.16 7.63 -5.59
N THR A 214 4.56 8.72 -6.22
CA THR A 214 5.71 8.71 -7.12
C THR A 214 6.30 10.13 -7.25
N HIS A 215 7.57 10.19 -7.63
CA HIS A 215 8.20 11.41 -8.16
C HIS A 215 8.24 11.42 -9.70
N ASP A 216 7.81 10.34 -10.35
CA ASP A 216 7.76 10.19 -11.82
C ASP A 216 6.39 10.64 -12.33
N LEU A 217 6.34 11.87 -12.85
CA LEU A 217 5.13 12.46 -13.45
C LEU A 217 4.59 11.63 -14.61
N SER A 218 5.45 11.00 -15.40
CA SER A 218 5.02 10.23 -16.58
C SER A 218 4.17 9.03 -16.17
N THR A 219 4.60 8.29 -15.15
CA THR A 219 3.82 7.16 -14.64
C THR A 219 2.56 7.63 -13.92
N ALA A 220 2.63 8.74 -13.17
CA ALA A 220 1.46 9.32 -12.52
C ALA A 220 0.37 9.71 -13.53
N TYR A 221 0.71 10.49 -14.55
CA TYR A 221 -0.25 10.87 -15.61
C TYR A 221 -0.85 9.67 -16.33
N TYR A 222 -0.06 8.62 -16.53
CA TYR A 222 -0.52 7.45 -17.25
C TYR A 222 -1.51 6.60 -16.44
N VAL A 223 -1.32 6.49 -15.13
CA VAL A 223 -2.06 5.51 -14.31
C VAL A 223 -3.27 6.12 -13.59
N SER A 224 -3.24 7.43 -13.30
CA SER A 224 -4.13 8.04 -12.33
C SER A 224 -5.44 8.53 -12.93
N ASP A 225 -6.49 8.46 -12.11
CA ASP A 225 -7.74 9.16 -12.33
C ASP A 225 -7.65 10.60 -11.78
N TYR A 226 -6.91 10.79 -10.67
CA TYR A 226 -6.67 12.07 -10.03
C TYR A 226 -5.21 12.21 -9.62
N ILE A 227 -4.70 13.46 -9.64
CA ILE A 227 -3.34 13.79 -9.20
C ILE A 227 -3.41 14.92 -8.19
N ALA A 228 -2.74 14.72 -7.05
CA ALA A 228 -2.46 15.72 -6.04
C ALA A 228 -0.96 16.05 -6.03
N THR A 229 -0.59 17.33 -5.90
CA THR A 229 0.80 17.81 -5.86
C THR A 229 1.08 18.60 -4.60
#